data_6176dc51623976ae3964df99bedc2e51
#
_entry.id   6176dc51623976ae3964df99bedc2e51
#
_cell.length_a   1.000
_cell.length_b   1.000
_cell.length_c   1.000
_cell.angle_alpha   90.00
_cell.angle_beta   90.00
_cell.angle_gamma   90.00
#
_symmetry.space_group_name_H-M   'P 1'
#
loop_
_entity.id
_entity.type
_entity.pdbx_description
1 polymer ?
#
loop_
_entity_poly.entity_id
_entity_poly.type
_entity_poly.pdbx_seq_one_letter_code
_entity_poly.pdbx_strand_id
1 'polypeptide(L)'
;MIKRQNPKHKHITSFQIIILGFLSVIILGSILLMLPVATRVDFQSSLETTSLLKKLDAKKIVSRATRDVHAKFLLRNGADEIVYPERQLADWTAIRYTADHILDYIELDSDHAIFEIAVPEKWIGKTVIEADVRKKHGINIMAIKRDGKMNLNFASETSFIPGDTILVLGDTKNIQKCFHI
;
A
#
# COMPACT_ATOMS: atom_id res chain seq x y z
N MET A 1 -17.27 -53.72 -52.10
CA MET A 1 -15.82 -53.45 -52.16
C MET A 1 -15.51 -52.25 -51.30
N ILE A 2 -15.15 -52.42 -50.05
CA ILE A 2 -14.94 -51.33 -49.06
C ILE A 2 -13.42 -51.05 -49.03
N LYS A 3 -13.04 -49.86 -49.48
CA LYS A 3 -11.66 -49.41 -49.47
C LYS A 3 -11.30 -48.95 -48.07
N ARG A 4 -10.49 -49.72 -47.35
CA ARG A 4 -9.87 -49.34 -46.07
C ARG A 4 -8.88 -48.20 -46.33
N GLN A 5 -9.17 -47.01 -45.80
CA GLN A 5 -8.20 -45.93 -45.73
C GLN A 5 -7.18 -46.22 -44.62
N ASN A 6 -5.92 -46.30 -44.96
CA ASN A 6 -4.82 -46.49 -44.05
C ASN A 6 -4.51 -45.13 -43.37
N PRO A 7 -4.47 -45.03 -42.04
CA PRO A 7 -4.13 -43.77 -41.37
C PRO A 7 -2.66 -43.44 -41.65
N LYS A 8 -2.45 -42.29 -42.29
CA LYS A 8 -1.08 -41.74 -42.51
C LYS A 8 -0.46 -41.43 -41.16
N HIS A 9 0.51 -42.23 -40.75
CA HIS A 9 1.40 -41.89 -39.61
C HIS A 9 2.14 -40.58 -39.98
N LYS A 10 1.76 -39.46 -39.30
CA LYS A 10 2.52 -38.22 -39.35
C LYS A 10 3.87 -38.43 -38.69
N HIS A 11 4.94 -38.56 -39.44
CA HIS A 11 6.30 -38.55 -38.92
C HIS A 11 6.58 -37.17 -38.30
N ILE A 12 6.83 -37.16 -36.98
CA ILE A 12 7.26 -35.97 -36.27
C ILE A 12 8.68 -35.66 -36.74
N THR A 13 8.88 -34.47 -37.28
CA THR A 13 10.20 -34.03 -37.76
C THR A 13 11.12 -33.77 -36.56
N SER A 14 12.45 -34.02 -36.72
CA SER A 14 13.47 -33.78 -35.70
C SER A 14 13.34 -32.35 -35.10
N PHE A 15 12.97 -31.37 -35.89
CA PHE A 15 12.71 -30.00 -35.47
C PHE A 15 11.50 -29.89 -34.51
N GLN A 16 10.44 -30.63 -34.73
CA GLN A 16 9.27 -30.67 -33.85
C GLN A 16 9.58 -31.33 -32.51
N ILE A 17 10.48 -32.33 -32.50
CA ILE A 17 10.94 -32.97 -31.26
C ILE A 17 11.73 -31.99 -30.40
N ILE A 18 12.60 -31.18 -31.00
CA ILE A 18 13.37 -30.14 -30.30
C ILE A 18 12.45 -29.09 -29.69
N ILE A 19 11.49 -28.58 -30.45
CA ILE A 19 10.52 -27.59 -29.96
C ILE A 19 9.68 -28.16 -28.80
N LEU A 20 9.18 -29.37 -28.92
CA LEU A 20 8.43 -30.05 -27.86
C LEU A 20 9.29 -30.27 -26.61
N GLY A 21 10.58 -30.58 -26.76
CA GLY A 21 11.52 -30.66 -25.66
C GLY A 21 11.70 -29.35 -24.93
N PHE A 22 11.93 -28.27 -25.65
CA PHE A 22 12.02 -26.91 -25.04
C PHE A 22 10.71 -26.49 -24.35
N LEU A 23 9.57 -26.72 -24.98
CA LEU A 23 8.27 -26.40 -24.42
C LEU A 23 8.00 -27.19 -23.12
N SER A 24 8.38 -28.48 -23.08
CA SER A 24 8.22 -29.31 -21.89
C SER A 24 9.08 -28.82 -20.72
N VAL A 25 10.31 -28.37 -20.98
CA VAL A 25 11.21 -27.80 -19.95
C VAL A 25 10.63 -26.49 -19.40
N ILE A 26 10.11 -25.61 -20.25
CA ILE A 26 9.48 -24.35 -19.84
C ILE A 26 8.25 -24.62 -18.99
N ILE A 27 7.37 -25.53 -19.41
CA ILE A 27 6.16 -25.89 -18.65
C ILE A 27 6.54 -26.52 -17.30
N LEU A 28 7.48 -27.45 -17.29
CA LEU A 28 7.95 -28.09 -16.06
C LEU A 28 8.56 -27.07 -15.08
N GLY A 29 9.40 -26.15 -15.60
CA GLY A 29 9.99 -25.08 -14.80
C GLY A 29 8.92 -24.13 -14.24
N SER A 30 7.90 -23.77 -15.03
CA SER A 30 6.79 -22.94 -14.57
C SER A 30 5.97 -23.61 -13.48
N ILE A 31 5.69 -24.92 -13.62
CA ILE A 31 4.99 -25.70 -12.59
C ILE A 31 5.82 -25.81 -11.32
N LEU A 32 7.13 -26.01 -11.43
CA LEU A 32 8.04 -26.07 -10.28
C LEU A 32 8.08 -24.76 -9.49
N LEU A 33 8.06 -23.61 -10.20
CA LEU A 33 8.01 -22.28 -9.59
C LEU A 33 6.66 -21.98 -8.93
N MET A 34 5.57 -22.61 -9.36
CA MET A 34 4.25 -22.50 -8.73
C MET A 34 4.09 -23.37 -7.47
N LEU A 35 5.01 -24.29 -7.19
CA LEU A 35 4.93 -25.10 -6.00
C LEU A 35 5.11 -24.24 -4.73
N PRO A 36 4.32 -24.47 -3.67
CA PRO A 36 4.42 -23.74 -2.41
C PRO A 36 5.80 -23.86 -1.72
N VAL A 37 6.64 -24.74 -2.19
CA VAL A 37 8.05 -24.86 -1.76
C VAL A 37 8.88 -23.65 -2.17
N ALA A 38 8.70 -23.11 -3.39
CA ALA A 38 9.43 -21.93 -3.87
C ALA A 38 9.09 -20.67 -3.04
N THR A 39 7.85 -20.53 -2.57
CA THR A 39 7.41 -19.40 -1.73
C THR A 39 7.80 -19.55 -0.26
N ARG A 40 8.12 -20.77 0.19
CA ARG A 40 8.61 -21.01 1.57
C ARG A 40 10.06 -20.61 1.77
N VAL A 41 10.87 -20.61 0.71
CA VAL A 41 12.29 -20.27 0.77
C VAL A 41 12.48 -18.83 1.27
N ASP A 42 11.67 -17.87 0.80
CA ASP A 42 11.80 -16.47 1.22
C ASP A 42 11.49 -16.27 2.70
N PHE A 43 10.51 -16.97 3.25
CA PHE A 43 10.16 -16.90 4.67
C PHE A 43 11.27 -17.45 5.54
N GLN A 44 11.77 -18.64 5.24
CA GLN A 44 12.81 -19.30 6.01
C GLN A 44 14.14 -18.54 5.92
N SER A 45 14.56 -18.14 4.74
CA SER A 45 15.82 -17.41 4.54
C SER A 45 15.85 -16.07 5.25
N SER A 46 14.73 -15.35 5.30
CA SER A 46 14.63 -14.08 6.04
C SER A 46 14.74 -14.28 7.56
N LEU A 47 14.17 -15.37 8.11
CA LEU A 47 14.31 -15.73 9.53
C LEU A 47 15.74 -16.12 9.88
N GLU A 48 16.36 -16.95 9.04
CA GLU A 48 17.75 -17.39 9.23
C GLU A 48 18.71 -16.18 9.18
N THR A 49 18.54 -15.31 8.20
CA THR A 49 19.36 -14.08 8.07
C THR A 49 19.18 -13.17 9.28
N THR A 50 17.93 -12.94 9.72
CA THR A 50 17.63 -12.12 10.91
C THR A 50 18.29 -12.72 12.17
N SER A 51 18.16 -14.01 12.37
CA SER A 51 18.77 -14.71 13.50
C SER A 51 20.31 -14.69 13.45
N LEU A 52 20.90 -14.80 12.27
CA LEU A 52 22.35 -14.71 12.07
C LEU A 52 22.85 -13.29 12.38
N LEU A 53 22.19 -12.25 11.90
CA LEU A 53 22.54 -10.86 12.19
C LEU A 53 22.47 -10.57 13.69
N LYS A 54 21.48 -11.14 14.38
CA LYS A 54 21.38 -11.02 15.84
C LYS A 54 22.55 -11.68 16.57
N LYS A 55 22.97 -12.86 16.13
CA LYS A 55 24.15 -13.56 16.65
C LYS A 55 25.48 -12.83 16.39
N LEU A 56 25.51 -12.01 15.34
CA LEU A 56 26.67 -11.20 14.98
C LEU A 56 26.65 -9.80 15.64
N ASP A 57 25.75 -9.59 16.64
CA ASP A 57 25.60 -8.34 17.38
C ASP A 57 25.36 -7.13 16.49
N ALA A 58 24.58 -7.28 15.43
CA ALA A 58 24.18 -6.15 14.61
C ALA A 58 23.41 -5.13 15.46
N LYS A 59 23.80 -3.84 15.36
CA LYS A 59 23.25 -2.73 16.19
C LYS A 59 21.75 -2.51 16.00
N LYS A 60 21.25 -2.69 14.80
CA LYS A 60 19.84 -2.57 14.45
C LYS A 60 19.53 -3.52 13.30
N ILE A 61 18.48 -4.29 13.44
CA ILE A 61 18.01 -5.25 12.45
C ILE A 61 16.60 -4.84 12.01
N VAL A 62 16.48 -4.40 10.77
CA VAL A 62 15.20 -4.08 10.14
C VAL A 62 14.89 -5.17 9.13
N SER A 63 13.75 -5.83 9.28
CA SER A 63 13.36 -6.95 8.42
C SER A 63 12.04 -6.65 7.71
N ARG A 64 11.94 -7.08 6.43
CA ARG A 64 10.70 -6.97 5.67
C ARG A 64 9.81 -8.18 5.93
N ALA A 65 8.57 -7.93 6.29
CA ALA A 65 7.53 -8.96 6.36
C ALA A 65 6.55 -8.83 5.19
N THR A 66 5.97 -9.95 4.78
CA THR A 66 4.91 -10.03 3.76
C THR A 66 3.54 -10.39 4.34
N ARG A 67 3.50 -10.82 5.62
CA ARG A 67 2.29 -11.22 6.36
C ARG A 67 2.48 -10.99 7.86
N ASP A 68 1.41 -10.83 8.60
CA ASP A 68 1.44 -10.62 10.06
C ASP A 68 2.15 -11.75 10.83
N VAL A 69 1.93 -12.99 10.41
CA VAL A 69 2.61 -14.15 11.02
C VAL A 69 4.12 -14.05 10.79
N HIS A 70 4.55 -13.67 9.58
CA HIS A 70 5.96 -13.48 9.25
C HIS A 70 6.59 -12.37 10.10
N ALA A 71 5.92 -11.23 10.24
CA ALA A 71 6.37 -10.14 11.09
C ALA A 71 6.61 -10.58 12.55
N LYS A 72 5.65 -11.32 13.13
CA LYS A 72 5.77 -11.86 14.49
C LYS A 72 6.96 -12.81 14.67
N PHE A 73 7.23 -13.65 13.67
CA PHE A 73 8.39 -14.56 13.71
C PHE A 73 9.71 -13.80 13.59
N LEU A 74 9.80 -12.80 12.70
CA LEU A 74 11.01 -11.99 12.55
C LEU A 74 11.35 -11.24 13.85
N LEU A 75 10.37 -10.62 14.52
CA LEU A 75 10.57 -9.97 15.81
C LEU A 75 11.07 -10.95 16.87
N ARG A 76 10.50 -12.16 16.93
CA ARG A 76 10.94 -13.20 17.87
C ARG A 76 12.35 -13.72 17.58
N ASN A 77 12.79 -13.66 16.31
CA ASN A 77 14.12 -14.08 15.88
C ASN A 77 15.16 -12.96 15.92
N GLY A 78 14.81 -11.80 16.48
CA GLY A 78 15.77 -10.75 16.79
C GLY A 78 15.74 -9.53 15.85
N ALA A 79 14.71 -9.38 15.00
CA ALA A 79 14.47 -8.11 14.34
C ALA A 79 14.05 -7.06 15.37
N ASP A 80 14.62 -5.87 15.27
CA ASP A 80 14.26 -4.73 16.13
C ASP A 80 13.07 -3.97 15.54
N GLU A 81 12.91 -4.02 14.20
CA GLU A 81 11.86 -3.31 13.46
C GLU A 81 11.40 -4.12 12.25
N ILE A 82 10.12 -4.01 11.94
CA ILE A 82 9.51 -4.66 10.77
C ILE A 82 9.00 -3.62 9.80
N VAL A 83 9.40 -3.76 8.54
CA VAL A 83 8.82 -3.02 7.41
C VAL A 83 7.84 -3.94 6.71
N TYR A 84 6.58 -3.50 6.58
CA TYR A 84 5.51 -4.26 5.94
C TYR A 84 4.82 -3.39 4.87
N PRO A 85 5.46 -3.20 3.70
CA PRO A 85 5.02 -2.24 2.68
C PRO A 85 3.62 -2.54 2.14
N GLU A 86 3.29 -3.81 1.96
CA GLU A 86 2.00 -4.22 1.40
C GLU A 86 0.83 -3.85 2.34
N ARG A 87 1.03 -3.97 3.64
CA ARG A 87 0.04 -3.55 4.64
C ARG A 87 -0.09 -2.03 4.69
N GLN A 88 1.03 -1.32 4.75
CA GLN A 88 1.03 0.14 4.77
C GLN A 88 0.33 0.72 3.54
N LEU A 89 0.61 0.14 2.36
CA LEU A 89 -0.04 0.55 1.12
C LEU A 89 -1.54 0.19 1.12
N ALA A 90 -1.92 -0.96 1.67
CA ALA A 90 -3.32 -1.37 1.76
C ALA A 90 -4.12 -0.45 2.69
N ASP A 91 -3.57 -0.14 3.88
CA ASP A 91 -4.20 0.76 4.85
C ASP A 91 -4.36 2.17 4.26
N TRP A 92 -3.29 2.70 3.63
CA TRP A 92 -3.34 3.99 2.94
C TRP A 92 -4.35 4.01 1.79
N THR A 93 -4.38 2.94 0.97
CA THR A 93 -5.32 2.82 -0.14
C THR A 93 -6.76 2.75 0.37
N ALA A 94 -7.00 1.96 1.44
CA ALA A 94 -8.32 1.85 2.04
C ALA A 94 -8.84 3.22 2.50
N ILE A 95 -8.04 3.97 3.27
CA ILE A 95 -8.43 5.31 3.75
C ILE A 95 -8.72 6.24 2.58
N ARG A 96 -7.82 6.31 1.59
CA ARG A 96 -7.94 7.23 0.44
C ARG A 96 -9.16 6.95 -0.44
N TYR A 97 -9.52 5.67 -0.64
CA TYR A 97 -10.59 5.29 -1.57
C TYR A 97 -11.92 4.96 -0.89
N THR A 98 -11.98 4.93 0.45
CA THR A 98 -13.24 4.72 1.17
C THR A 98 -14.03 6.02 1.35
N ALA A 99 -13.36 7.18 1.28
CA ALA A 99 -13.99 8.48 1.45
C ALA A 99 -13.76 9.38 0.24
N ASP A 100 -14.83 9.84 -0.38
CA ASP A 100 -14.81 10.67 -1.61
C ASP A 100 -14.08 12.02 -1.45
N HIS A 101 -13.80 12.45 -0.21
CA HIS A 101 -13.23 13.77 0.08
C HIS A 101 -11.77 13.74 0.55
N ILE A 102 -11.19 12.56 0.82
CA ILE A 102 -9.77 12.43 1.21
C ILE A 102 -8.91 12.33 -0.05
N LEU A 103 -7.98 13.27 -0.18
CA LEU A 103 -7.03 13.29 -1.30
C LEU A 103 -5.69 12.67 -0.92
N ASP A 104 -5.26 12.88 0.35
CA ASP A 104 -4.03 12.30 0.88
C ASP A 104 -4.10 12.17 2.40
N TYR A 105 -3.24 11.30 2.96
CA TYR A 105 -3.21 10.95 4.37
C TYR A 105 -1.80 10.59 4.82
N ILE A 106 -1.40 11.14 5.97
CA ILE A 106 -0.13 10.84 6.62
C ILE A 106 -0.41 10.56 8.10
N GLU A 107 -0.20 9.32 8.52
CA GLU A 107 -0.26 8.93 9.93
C GLU A 107 0.98 9.46 10.67
N LEU A 108 0.76 10.11 11.81
CA LEU A 108 1.83 10.62 12.67
C LEU A 108 2.08 9.69 13.87
N ASP A 109 1.00 9.23 14.47
CA ASP A 109 0.98 8.25 15.54
C ASP A 109 -0.35 7.46 15.54
N SER A 110 -0.61 6.66 16.57
CA SER A 110 -1.83 5.82 16.69
C SER A 110 -3.14 6.60 16.65
N ASP A 111 -3.12 7.86 17.00
CA ASP A 111 -4.32 8.67 17.20
C ASP A 111 -4.34 9.92 16.33
N HIS A 112 -3.20 10.40 15.83
CA HIS A 112 -3.08 11.66 15.10
C HIS A 112 -2.62 11.45 13.67
N ALA A 113 -3.19 12.24 12.77
CA ALA A 113 -2.83 12.22 11.36
C ALA A 113 -2.97 13.60 10.70
N ILE A 114 -2.33 13.73 9.55
CA ILE A 114 -2.52 14.83 8.63
C ILE A 114 -3.36 14.31 7.46
N PHE A 115 -4.41 15.03 7.12
CA PHE A 115 -5.26 14.75 5.96
C PHE A 115 -5.25 15.91 4.97
N GLU A 116 -5.15 15.63 3.69
CA GLU A 116 -5.54 16.56 2.62
C GLU A 116 -7.00 16.26 2.24
N ILE A 117 -7.89 17.22 2.47
CA ILE A 117 -9.33 17.04 2.32
C ILE A 117 -9.89 18.17 1.45
N ALA A 118 -10.82 17.82 0.55
CA ALA A 118 -11.58 18.82 -0.18
C ALA A 118 -12.41 19.68 0.79
N VAL A 119 -12.44 20.99 0.57
CA VAL A 119 -13.23 21.90 1.42
C VAL A 119 -14.70 21.53 1.29
N PRO A 120 -15.40 21.24 2.41
CA PRO A 120 -16.83 20.92 2.37
C PRO A 120 -17.65 22.06 1.80
N GLU A 121 -18.69 21.76 1.03
CA GLU A 121 -19.58 22.77 0.42
C GLU A 121 -20.13 23.78 1.44
N LYS A 122 -20.47 23.30 2.66
CA LYS A 122 -20.96 24.13 3.77
C LYS A 122 -19.97 25.20 4.25
N TRP A 123 -18.70 25.13 3.83
CA TRP A 123 -17.66 26.10 4.19
C TRP A 123 -17.30 27.03 3.03
N ILE A 124 -17.76 26.75 1.82
CA ILE A 124 -17.52 27.65 0.68
C ILE A 124 -18.11 29.04 0.97
N GLY A 125 -17.30 30.08 0.73
CA GLY A 125 -17.63 31.47 1.05
C GLY A 125 -17.39 31.87 2.50
N LYS A 126 -17.21 30.95 3.43
CA LYS A 126 -16.83 31.26 4.81
C LYS A 126 -15.32 31.46 4.93
N THR A 127 -14.92 32.25 5.91
CA THR A 127 -13.54 32.44 6.31
C THR A 127 -13.08 31.29 7.22
N VAL A 128 -11.77 31.12 7.36
CA VAL A 128 -11.17 30.14 8.27
C VAL A 128 -11.67 30.34 9.70
N ILE A 129 -11.78 31.60 10.15
CA ILE A 129 -12.26 31.91 11.49
C ILE A 129 -13.75 31.56 11.68
N GLU A 130 -14.60 31.80 10.64
CA GLU A 130 -16.01 31.44 10.69
C GLU A 130 -16.27 29.95 10.69
N ALA A 131 -15.42 29.19 10.02
CA ALA A 131 -15.45 27.72 10.06
C ALA A 131 -15.18 27.19 11.47
N ASP A 132 -14.29 27.88 12.22
CA ASP A 132 -13.97 27.65 13.64
C ASP A 132 -13.67 26.17 13.97
N VAL A 133 -12.92 25.52 13.08
CA VAL A 133 -12.68 24.07 13.11
C VAL A 133 -11.87 23.67 14.35
N ARG A 134 -10.91 24.52 14.72
CA ARG A 134 -10.05 24.29 15.88
C ARG A 134 -10.84 24.23 17.18
N LYS A 135 -11.73 25.18 17.40
CA LYS A 135 -12.51 25.27 18.65
C LYS A 135 -13.61 24.21 18.71
N LYS A 136 -14.27 23.94 17.55
CA LYS A 136 -15.38 22.98 17.48
C LYS A 136 -14.93 21.52 17.49
N HIS A 137 -13.82 21.24 16.83
CA HIS A 137 -13.41 19.85 16.57
C HIS A 137 -11.99 19.49 17.02
N GLY A 138 -11.22 20.47 17.53
CA GLY A 138 -9.81 20.22 17.91
C GLY A 138 -8.87 19.99 16.71
N ILE A 139 -9.25 20.44 15.51
CA ILE A 139 -8.52 20.21 14.27
C ILE A 139 -7.82 21.50 13.86
N ASN A 140 -6.55 21.41 13.48
CA ASN A 140 -5.78 22.55 13.00
C ASN A 140 -5.72 22.52 11.47
N ILE A 141 -6.07 23.63 10.81
CA ILE A 141 -5.80 23.82 9.40
C ILE A 141 -4.35 24.29 9.26
N MET A 142 -3.53 23.52 8.57
CA MET A 142 -2.11 23.79 8.37
C MET A 142 -1.84 24.56 7.07
N ALA A 143 -2.63 24.28 6.04
CA ALA A 143 -2.50 24.92 4.73
C ALA A 143 -3.82 24.90 3.98
N ILE A 144 -3.95 25.85 3.04
CA ILE A 144 -5.00 25.87 2.02
C ILE A 144 -4.31 25.67 0.68
N LYS A 145 -4.76 24.71 -0.10
CA LYS A 145 -4.24 24.46 -1.44
C LYS A 145 -5.25 24.89 -2.47
N ARG A 146 -4.87 25.80 -3.33
CA ARG A 146 -5.68 26.41 -4.39
C ARG A 146 -4.95 26.31 -5.72
N ASP A 147 -5.60 25.82 -6.76
CA ASP A 147 -5.01 25.61 -8.09
C ASP A 147 -3.68 24.82 -8.04
N GLY A 148 -3.64 23.80 -7.17
CA GLY A 148 -2.46 22.96 -6.98
C GLY A 148 -1.33 23.61 -6.19
N LYS A 149 -1.46 24.88 -5.76
CA LYS A 149 -0.44 25.60 -4.98
C LYS A 149 -0.83 25.65 -3.51
N MET A 150 0.10 25.18 -2.66
CA MET A 150 -0.08 25.18 -1.20
C MET A 150 0.28 26.53 -0.61
N ASN A 151 -0.63 27.09 0.19
CA ASN A 151 -0.44 28.29 0.98
C ASN A 151 -0.46 27.95 2.47
N LEU A 152 0.69 28.09 3.13
CA LEU A 152 0.81 27.88 4.58
C LEU A 152 0.62 29.17 5.38
N ASN A 153 0.78 30.34 4.73
CA ASN A 153 0.70 31.66 5.36
C ASN A 153 -0.63 32.34 5.01
N PHE A 154 -1.74 31.64 5.21
CA PHE A 154 -3.09 32.19 5.04
C PHE A 154 -3.51 32.97 6.30
N ALA A 155 -4.28 34.05 6.11
CA ALA A 155 -4.89 34.78 7.20
C ALA A 155 -6.17 34.12 7.69
N SER A 156 -6.60 34.41 8.91
CA SER A 156 -7.87 33.90 9.48
C SER A 156 -9.09 34.35 8.70
N GLU A 157 -8.99 35.50 8.01
CA GLU A 157 -10.01 36.10 7.13
C GLU A 157 -10.02 35.51 5.71
N THR A 158 -9.09 34.58 5.40
CA THR A 158 -9.06 33.90 4.11
C THR A 158 -10.34 33.10 3.92
N SER A 159 -11.09 33.37 2.85
CA SER A 159 -12.31 32.64 2.51
C SER A 159 -12.01 31.41 1.66
N PHE A 160 -12.73 30.34 1.92
CA PHE A 160 -12.71 29.12 1.10
C PHE A 160 -13.49 29.33 -0.20
N ILE A 161 -12.95 28.85 -1.31
CA ILE A 161 -13.61 28.87 -2.62
C ILE A 161 -13.79 27.45 -3.15
N PRO A 162 -14.70 27.24 -4.11
CA PRO A 162 -14.86 25.94 -4.75
C PRO A 162 -13.55 25.44 -5.35
N GLY A 163 -13.22 24.16 -5.12
CA GLY A 163 -12.00 23.54 -5.59
C GLY A 163 -10.79 23.68 -4.66
N ASP A 164 -10.91 24.46 -3.56
CA ASP A 164 -9.87 24.47 -2.52
C ASP A 164 -9.80 23.12 -1.83
N THR A 165 -8.57 22.70 -1.46
CA THR A 165 -8.32 21.63 -0.50
C THR A 165 -7.60 22.18 0.71
N ILE A 166 -7.75 21.54 1.84
CA ILE A 166 -7.12 21.93 3.10
C ILE A 166 -6.29 20.80 3.66
N LEU A 167 -5.12 21.17 4.18
CA LEU A 167 -4.31 20.27 4.98
C LEU A 167 -4.69 20.46 6.45
N VAL A 168 -5.19 19.39 7.07
CA VAL A 168 -5.65 19.41 8.46
C VAL A 168 -4.86 18.43 9.32
N LEU A 169 -4.53 18.85 10.53
CA LEU A 169 -3.88 18.05 11.56
C LEU A 169 -4.78 17.92 12.78
N GLY A 170 -4.94 16.73 13.29
CA GLY A 170 -5.69 16.46 14.51
C GLY A 170 -5.85 14.99 14.82
N ASP A 171 -6.66 14.71 15.85
CA ASP A 171 -7.08 13.35 16.16
C ASP A 171 -7.88 12.77 15.00
N THR A 172 -7.53 11.55 14.58
CA THR A 172 -8.11 10.87 13.43
C THR A 172 -9.64 10.74 13.55
N LYS A 173 -10.16 10.41 14.73
CA LYS A 173 -11.61 10.27 14.98
C LYS A 173 -12.32 11.61 14.88
N ASN A 174 -11.69 12.67 15.36
CA ASN A 174 -12.25 14.03 15.27
C ASN A 174 -12.31 14.51 13.83
N ILE A 175 -11.26 14.23 13.04
CA ILE A 175 -11.25 14.55 11.60
C ILE A 175 -12.34 13.77 10.88
N GLN A 176 -12.41 12.44 11.10
CA GLN A 176 -13.45 11.60 10.51
C GLN A 176 -14.85 12.09 10.83
N LYS A 177 -15.11 12.45 12.10
CA LYS A 177 -16.40 12.99 12.53
C LYS A 177 -16.74 14.35 11.92
N CYS A 178 -15.75 15.24 11.78
CA CYS A 178 -15.93 16.57 11.24
C CYS A 178 -16.29 16.58 9.75
N PHE A 179 -15.60 15.69 9.01
CA PHE A 179 -15.72 15.59 7.55
C PHE A 179 -16.65 14.46 7.08
N HIS A 180 -17.21 13.68 8.01
CA HIS A 180 -18.11 12.54 7.72
C HIS A 180 -17.47 11.47 6.83
N ILE A 181 -16.24 11.08 7.16
CA ILE A 181 -15.41 10.12 6.42
C ILE A 181 -15.06 8.91 7.30
#